data_c469de1eb54eb7d2e68736789e98cf63
#
_entry.id   c469de1eb54eb7d2e68736789e98cf63
#
_cell.length_a   1.000
_cell.length_b   1.000
_cell.length_c   1.000
_cell.angle_alpha   90.00
_cell.angle_beta   90.00
_cell.angle_gamma   90.00
#
_symmetry.space_group_name_H-M   'P 1'
#
loop_
_entity.id
_entity.type
_entity.pdbx_description
1 polymer ?
#
loop_
_entity_poly.entity_id
_entity_poly.type
_entity_poly.pdbx_seq_one_letter_code
_entity_poly.pdbx_strand_id
1 'polypeptide(L)' 'MENWQVVQRNKETGEEKTFLGNTTWNTSKETAEKGAELRRMLLSNKYEVFIRQIPCVH' A
#
# COMPACT_ATOMS: atom_id res chain seq x y z
N MET A 1 -7.51 16.11 2.55
CA MET A 1 -7.96 14.80 2.04
C MET A 1 -6.92 13.74 2.33
N GLU A 2 -7.38 12.56 2.66
CA GLU A 2 -6.47 11.44 2.90
C GLU A 2 -6.05 10.80 1.60
N ASN A 3 -4.78 10.43 1.54
CA ASN A 3 -4.26 9.66 0.42
C ASN A 3 -3.38 8.56 0.99
N TRP A 4 -3.83 7.33 0.85
CA TRP A 4 -3.16 6.17 1.40
C TRP A 4 -2.65 5.28 0.28
N GLN A 5 -1.53 4.64 0.51
CA GLN A 5 -0.98 3.68 -0.44
C GLN A 5 -0.76 2.34 0.25
N VAL A 6 -0.81 1.29 -0.56
CA VAL A 6 -0.45 -0.06 -0.13
C VAL A 6 1.03 -0.26 -0.43
N VAL A 7 1.78 -0.72 0.57
CA VAL A 7 3.20 -0.98 0.41
C VAL A 7 3.44 -2.49 0.55
N GLN A 8 4.12 -3.06 -0.41
CA GLN A 8 4.53 -4.46 -0.40
C GLN A 8 6.05 -4.49 -0.28
N ARG A 9 6.54 -5.05 0.81
CA ARG A 9 7.98 -5.09 1.07
C ARG A 9 8.47 -6.54 1.06
N ASN A 10 9.53 -6.78 0.30
CA ASN A 10 10.20 -8.07 0.30
C ASN A 10 11.09 -8.14 1.55
N LYS A 11 10.80 -9.11 2.42
CA LYS A 11 11.53 -9.25 3.68
C LYS A 11 13.00 -9.66 3.50
N GLU A 12 13.31 -10.32 2.40
CA GLU A 12 14.68 -10.77 2.13
C GLU A 12 15.56 -9.67 1.56
N THR A 13 15.02 -8.92 0.60
CA THR A 13 15.80 -7.90 -0.12
C THR A 13 15.56 -6.49 0.40
N GLY A 14 14.45 -6.27 1.10
CA GLY A 14 14.05 -4.95 1.54
C GLY A 14 13.41 -4.10 0.44
N GLU A 15 13.24 -4.66 -0.74
CA GLU A 15 12.62 -3.94 -1.86
C GLU A 15 11.17 -3.67 -1.57
N GLU A 16 10.74 -2.43 -1.83
CA GLU A 16 9.36 -2.02 -1.64
C GLU A 16 8.70 -1.69 -2.97
N LYS A 17 7.44 -2.10 -3.09
CA LYS A 17 6.58 -1.70 -4.21
C LYS A 17 5.34 -1.05 -3.62
N THR A 18 4.84 -0.02 -4.28
CA THR A 18 3.67 0.70 -3.82
C THR A 18 2.53 0.57 -4.82
N PHE A 19 1.32 0.49 -4.30
CA PHE A 19 0.11 0.35 -5.09
C PHE A 19 -0.93 1.32 -4.55
N LEU A 20 -1.83 1.81 -5.40
CA LEU A 20 -2.82 2.80 -5.04
C LEU A 20 -2.16 4.10 -4.57
N GLY A 21 -2.95 5.07 -4.17
CA GLY A 21 -2.42 6.31 -3.60
C GLY A 21 -1.44 7.03 -4.50
N ASN A 22 -1.77 7.23 -5.78
CA ASN A 22 -0.92 7.99 -6.67
C ASN A 22 -1.32 9.48 -6.65
N THR A 23 -0.61 10.30 -7.44
CA THR A 23 -0.87 11.74 -7.46
C THR A 23 -2.10 12.14 -8.26
N THR A 24 -2.71 11.20 -8.99
CA THR A 24 -3.87 11.50 -9.84
C THR A 24 -5.16 11.57 -9.04
N TRP A 25 -5.32 10.68 -8.08
CA TRP A 25 -6.47 10.70 -7.18
C TRP A 25 -6.08 10.18 -5.81
N ASN A 26 -6.88 10.58 -4.84
CA ASN A 26 -6.64 10.16 -3.46
C ASN A 26 -7.32 8.82 -3.18
N THR A 27 -6.63 7.98 -2.44
CA THR A 27 -7.15 6.69 -2.00
C THR A 27 -7.48 6.79 -0.51
N SER A 28 -8.70 6.44 -0.13
CA SER A 28 -9.09 6.45 1.26
C SER A 28 -8.39 5.35 2.04
N LYS A 29 -8.30 5.53 3.35
CA LYS A 29 -7.70 4.52 4.23
C LYS A 29 -8.42 3.19 4.11
N GLU A 30 -9.74 3.21 4.05
CA GLU A 30 -10.55 2.00 3.93
C GLU A 30 -10.22 1.24 2.65
N THR A 31 -10.13 1.92 1.53
CA THR A 31 -9.77 1.31 0.25
C THR A 31 -8.38 0.71 0.30
N ALA A 32 -7.43 1.43 0.88
CA ALA A 32 -6.06 0.94 1.01
C ALA A 32 -6.01 -0.30 1.91
N GLU A 33 -6.75 -0.30 3.02
CA GLU A 33 -6.79 -1.46 3.91
C GLU A 33 -7.34 -2.70 3.22
N LYS A 34 -8.40 -2.53 2.43
CA LYS A 34 -8.97 -3.65 1.66
C LYS A 34 -7.97 -4.18 0.65
N GLY A 35 -7.27 -3.30 -0.04
CA GLY A 35 -6.24 -3.70 -0.99
C GLY A 35 -5.09 -4.42 -0.33
N ALA A 36 -4.65 -3.94 0.83
CA ALA A 36 -3.58 -4.57 1.59
C ALA A 36 -3.99 -5.96 2.08
N GLU A 37 -5.21 -6.09 2.59
CA GLU A 37 -5.72 -7.36 3.06
C GLU A 37 -5.76 -8.39 1.94
N LEU A 38 -6.26 -8.00 0.78
CA LEU A 38 -6.33 -8.88 -0.38
C LEU A 38 -4.94 -9.35 -0.79
N ARG A 39 -3.96 -8.45 -0.80
CA ARG A 39 -2.60 -8.80 -1.16
C ARG A 39 -1.97 -9.73 -0.14
N ARG A 40 -2.25 -9.56 1.15
CA ARG A 40 -1.76 -10.47 2.19
C ARG A 40 -2.26 -11.88 1.97
N MET A 41 -3.49 -12.02 1.46
CA MET A 41 -4.06 -13.32 1.18
C MET A 41 -3.43 -13.98 -0.04
N LEU A 42 -2.98 -13.18 -1.00
CA LEU A 42 -2.43 -13.69 -2.26
C LEU A 42 -0.92 -13.90 -2.20
N LEU A 43 -0.23 -13.20 -1.31
CA LEU A 43 1.23 -13.27 -1.23
C LEU A 43 1.68 -14.24 -0.15
N SER A 44 2.89 -14.77 -0.34
CA SER A 44 3.50 -15.65 0.65
C SER A 44 4.05 -14.84 1.83
N ASN A 45 4.52 -15.55 2.86
CA ASN A 45 5.10 -14.92 4.04
C ASN A 45 6.42 -14.18 3.76
N LYS A 46 6.92 -14.25 2.54
CA LYS A 46 8.13 -13.52 2.14
C LYS A 46 7.91 -12.02 2.02
N TYR A 47 6.65 -11.61 1.95
CA TYR A 47 6.31 -10.21 1.77
C TYR A 47 5.56 -9.67 2.98
N GLU A 48 5.87 -8.44 3.33
CA GLU A 48 5.13 -7.68 4.32
C GLU A 48 4.27 -6.68 3.57
N VAL A 49 2.98 -6.64 3.89
CA VAL A 49 2.04 -5.71 3.24
C VAL A 49 1.43 -4.82 4.31
N PHE A 50 1.53 -3.52 4.11
CA PHE A 50 0.98 -2.53 5.03
C PHE A 50 0.51 -1.31 4.25
N ILE A 51 -0.18 -0.40 4.93
CA ILE A 51 -0.62 0.85 4.33
C ILE A 51 0.15 2.01 4.94
N ARG A 52 0.33 3.07 4.16
CA ARG A 52 1.04 4.26 4.58
C ARG A 52 0.31 5.47 4.03
N GLN A 53 0.14 6.48 4.88
CA GLN A 53 -0.43 7.74 4.43
C GLN A 53 0.65 8.55 3.74
N ILE A 54 0.32 9.09 2.57
CA ILE A 54 1.23 9.96 1.84
C ILE A 54 0.67 11.36 1.79
N PRO A 55 1.52 12.40 1.74
CA PRO A 55 1.05 13.77 1.62
C PRO A 55 0.26 13.99 0.35
N CYS A 56 -0.83 14.75 0.46
CA CYS A 56 -1.56 15.17 -0.74
C CYS A 56 -0.71 16.19 -1.48
N VAL A 57 -0.50 15.96 -2.76
CA VAL A 57 0.22 16.89 -3.62
C VAL A 57 -0.82 17.75 -4.34
N HIS A 58 -0.70 19.05 -4.17
CA HIS A 58 -1.57 20.00 -4.82
C HIS A 58 -0.86 20.70 -5.96
#